data_8838ac8b41dec9bac658f388801354a2
#
_entry.id   8838ac8b41dec9bac658f388801354a2
#
_cell.length_a   1.000
_cell.length_b   1.000
_cell.length_c   1.000
_cell.angle_alpha   90.00
_cell.angle_beta   90.00
_cell.angle_gamma   90.00
#
_symmetry.space_group_name_H-M   'P 1'
#
loop_
_entity.id
_entity.type
_entity.pdbx_description
1 polymer ?
#
loop_
_entity_poly.entity_id
_entity_poly.type
_entity_poly.pdbx_seq_one_letter_code
_entity_poly.pdbx_strand_id
1 'polypeptide(L)'
;FFVTPKNGEIKHIDEFVKPEDVKFLDPCMGSGHILVYAFDVLMEIYKESGYTERDAAAMIVQNNLFGLDIDDRASQLAYFAVMMKARSYDRRFLSRGIKPNVLAIKESNRMGAVVRDGLTTDAEMNAISRYLVDTFRDTKELGSIITVEPKDYDGYMAYLDGCDGQGQLTMEDADWLQNTRPMLKALARQAKVLAAKYPVACTNPPYLNKIEGRLKTFVTENYKDYSGDLFSVFTYRNLMFCKQDGYCGYMTPFVWMFIKTYEKLREFIIRNKSITTLVQMEYSAF
;
A
#
# COMPACT_ATOMS: atom_id res chain seq x y z
N PHE A 1 2.05 -1.65 23.81
CA PHE A 1 1.10 -0.82 24.58
C PHE A 1 -0.31 -1.26 24.21
N PHE A 2 -0.98 -1.97 25.14
CA PHE A 2 -2.38 -2.35 24.95
C PHE A 2 -3.24 -1.38 25.74
N VAL A 3 -4.24 -0.79 25.09
CA VAL A 3 -5.33 -0.15 25.82
C VAL A 3 -6.30 -1.27 26.19
N THR A 4 -6.30 -1.66 27.44
CA THR A 4 -7.23 -2.69 27.93
C THR A 4 -8.67 -2.19 27.77
N PRO A 5 -9.56 -2.95 27.11
CA PRO A 5 -10.96 -2.58 26.99
C PRO A 5 -11.59 -2.41 28.38
N LYS A 6 -12.48 -1.43 28.55
CA LYS A 6 -13.21 -1.23 29.82
C LYS A 6 -13.95 -2.49 30.30
N ASN A 7 -14.26 -3.40 29.40
CA ASN A 7 -14.99 -4.63 29.64
C ASN A 7 -14.09 -5.85 29.95
N GLY A 8 -12.79 -5.65 30.13
CA GLY A 8 -11.89 -6.61 30.78
C GLY A 8 -11.18 -7.62 29.90
N GLU A 9 -11.72 -8.07 28.77
CA GLU A 9 -11.05 -9.11 27.98
C GLU A 9 -10.82 -8.69 26.53
N ILE A 10 -9.59 -8.88 26.05
CA ILE A 10 -9.27 -8.81 24.63
C ILE A 10 -9.72 -10.12 24.01
N LYS A 11 -10.64 -10.05 23.05
CA LYS A 11 -11.05 -11.25 22.29
C LYS A 11 -9.85 -11.72 21.45
N HIS A 12 -9.47 -12.96 21.64
CA HIS A 12 -8.49 -13.65 20.84
C HIS A 12 -9.17 -14.44 19.73
N ILE A 13 -8.49 -14.62 18.60
CA ILE A 13 -8.86 -15.60 17.58
C ILE A 13 -8.29 -16.94 18.04
N ASP A 14 -9.12 -17.99 17.98
CA ASP A 14 -8.71 -19.35 18.37
C ASP A 14 -7.81 -20.02 17.31
N GLU A 15 -7.71 -19.44 16.11
CA GLU A 15 -6.88 -19.94 15.02
C GLU A 15 -5.44 -19.44 15.15
N PHE A 16 -4.48 -20.35 14.98
CA PHE A 16 -3.07 -20.00 14.92
C PHE A 16 -2.78 -19.23 13.62
N VAL A 17 -2.34 -17.99 13.74
CA VAL A 17 -1.90 -17.15 12.63
C VAL A 17 -0.38 -17.19 12.56
N LYS A 18 0.17 -17.61 11.41
CA LYS A 18 1.63 -17.56 11.21
C LYS A 18 2.09 -16.11 11.11
N PRO A 19 3.26 -15.76 11.67
CA PRO A 19 3.79 -14.41 11.58
C PRO A 19 3.87 -13.87 10.14
N GLU A 20 4.18 -14.73 9.17
CA GLU A 20 4.28 -14.38 7.75
C GLU A 20 2.95 -13.94 7.13
N ASP A 21 1.83 -14.34 7.72
CA ASP A 21 0.48 -14.01 7.24
C ASP A 21 -0.01 -12.66 7.80
N VAL A 22 0.67 -12.10 8.80
CA VAL A 22 0.37 -10.79 9.37
C VAL A 22 0.91 -9.68 8.46
N LYS A 23 0.26 -9.48 7.33
CA LYS A 23 0.61 -8.42 6.37
C LYS A 23 0.09 -7.07 6.83
N PHE A 24 0.97 -6.09 6.81
CA PHE A 24 0.73 -4.72 7.26
C PHE A 24 0.86 -3.76 6.09
N LEU A 25 -0.15 -2.92 5.87
CA LEU A 25 -0.16 -1.89 4.82
C LEU A 25 -0.19 -0.49 5.41
N ASP A 26 0.70 0.39 4.93
CA ASP A 26 0.56 1.84 5.02
C ASP A 26 0.41 2.43 3.61
N PRO A 27 -0.82 2.82 3.19
CA PRO A 27 -1.07 3.30 1.83
C PRO A 27 -0.64 4.74 1.56
N CYS A 28 -0.19 5.51 2.58
CA CYS A 28 0.43 6.83 2.45
C CYS A 28 1.53 7.00 3.49
N MET A 29 2.58 6.19 3.32
CA MET A 29 3.62 5.91 4.31
C MET A 29 4.55 7.08 4.63
N GLY A 30 4.57 8.14 3.81
CA GLY A 30 5.53 9.22 3.96
C GLY A 30 6.98 8.71 4.00
N SER A 31 7.72 9.10 5.01
CA SER A 31 9.09 8.64 5.26
C SER A 31 9.19 7.28 5.99
N GLY A 32 8.06 6.58 6.21
CA GLY A 32 8.03 5.20 6.68
C GLY A 32 8.06 5.02 8.20
N HIS A 33 7.76 6.04 9.00
CA HIS A 33 7.77 5.93 10.47
C HIS A 33 6.84 4.84 10.99
N ILE A 34 5.64 4.72 10.44
CA ILE A 34 4.68 3.68 10.83
C ILE A 34 5.21 2.30 10.44
N LEU A 35 5.82 2.15 9.27
CA LEU A 35 6.42 0.88 8.83
C LEU A 35 7.59 0.45 9.73
N VAL A 36 8.44 1.41 10.16
CA VAL A 36 9.56 1.13 11.08
C VAL A 36 9.04 0.68 12.44
N TYR A 37 7.98 1.30 12.96
CA TYR A 37 7.36 0.87 14.20
C TYR A 37 6.67 -0.51 14.06
N ALA A 38 5.97 -0.72 12.96
CA ALA A 38 5.36 -2.02 12.66
C ALA A 38 6.42 -3.13 12.58
N PHE A 39 7.62 -2.81 12.07
CA PHE A 39 8.76 -3.75 12.08
C PHE A 39 9.10 -4.21 13.50
N ASP A 40 9.13 -3.29 14.49
CA ASP A 40 9.43 -3.65 15.88
C ASP A 40 8.37 -4.57 16.46
N VAL A 41 7.10 -4.27 16.24
CA VAL A 41 5.98 -5.10 16.71
C VAL A 41 6.06 -6.49 16.07
N LEU A 42 6.28 -6.57 14.76
CA LEU A 42 6.42 -7.84 14.06
C LEU A 42 7.65 -8.63 14.53
N MET A 43 8.76 -7.96 14.85
CA MET A 43 9.96 -8.61 15.39
C MET A 43 9.64 -9.35 16.69
N GLU A 44 8.87 -8.73 17.60
CA GLU A 44 8.48 -9.41 18.84
C GLU A 44 7.55 -10.62 18.55
N ILE A 45 6.60 -10.49 17.62
CA ILE A 45 5.73 -11.61 17.20
C ILE A 45 6.56 -12.79 16.66
N TYR A 46 7.56 -12.50 15.80
CA TYR A 46 8.45 -13.53 15.26
C TYR A 46 9.32 -14.18 16.35
N LYS A 47 9.83 -13.40 17.30
CA LYS A 47 10.61 -13.92 18.43
C LYS A 47 9.78 -14.85 19.32
N GLU A 48 8.56 -14.44 19.66
CA GLU A 48 7.63 -15.28 20.41
C GLU A 48 7.27 -16.58 19.66
N SER A 49 7.30 -16.54 18.32
CA SER A 49 7.10 -17.72 17.47
C SER A 49 8.35 -18.57 17.26
N GLY A 50 9.49 -18.22 17.94
CA GLY A 50 10.71 -19.01 17.94
C GLY A 50 11.70 -18.72 16.80
N TYR A 51 11.50 -17.67 16.01
CA TYR A 51 12.43 -17.27 14.95
C TYR A 51 13.65 -16.54 15.54
N THR A 52 14.80 -16.69 14.86
CA THR A 52 15.95 -15.85 15.16
C THR A 52 15.69 -14.42 14.68
N GLU A 53 16.23 -13.41 15.36
CA GLU A 53 16.09 -12.00 14.94
C GLU A 53 16.57 -11.78 13.50
N ARG A 54 17.60 -12.49 13.09
CA ARG A 54 18.16 -12.43 11.75
C ARG A 54 17.19 -12.95 10.68
N ASP A 55 16.55 -14.07 10.94
CA ASP A 55 15.60 -14.67 9.99
C ASP A 55 14.29 -13.88 10.01
N ALA A 56 13.83 -13.47 11.19
CA ALA A 56 12.68 -12.59 11.37
C ALA A 56 12.83 -11.30 10.57
N ALA A 57 13.99 -10.64 10.62
CA ALA A 57 14.24 -9.40 9.87
C ALA A 57 14.06 -9.60 8.35
N ALA A 58 14.51 -10.74 7.83
CA ALA A 58 14.33 -11.07 6.41
C ALA A 58 12.85 -11.29 6.07
N MET A 59 12.16 -12.09 6.89
CA MET A 59 10.76 -12.43 6.70
C MET A 59 9.85 -11.19 6.79
N ILE A 60 10.08 -10.31 7.77
CA ILE A 60 9.32 -9.07 7.95
C ILE A 60 9.39 -8.20 6.70
N VAL A 61 10.59 -7.99 6.15
CA VAL A 61 10.77 -7.14 4.96
C VAL A 61 10.15 -7.76 3.71
N GLN A 62 10.26 -9.08 3.55
CA GLN A 62 9.75 -9.78 2.36
C GLN A 62 8.24 -9.96 2.38
N ASN A 63 7.67 -10.32 3.54
CA ASN A 63 6.30 -10.85 3.60
C ASN A 63 5.30 -9.92 4.30
N ASN A 64 5.75 -9.11 5.27
CA ASN A 64 4.82 -8.43 6.15
C ASN A 64 4.61 -6.96 5.82
N LEU A 65 5.66 -6.20 5.51
CA LEU A 65 5.56 -4.75 5.36
C LEU A 65 5.27 -4.34 3.92
N PHE A 66 4.21 -3.55 3.76
CA PHE A 66 3.80 -2.95 2.49
C PHE A 66 3.58 -1.45 2.69
N GLY A 67 4.14 -0.64 1.81
CA GLY A 67 3.99 0.81 1.88
C GLY A 67 3.91 1.44 0.50
N LEU A 68 3.07 2.47 0.38
CA LEU A 68 2.89 3.26 -0.83
C LEU A 68 2.94 4.74 -0.51
N ASP A 69 3.56 5.53 -1.37
CA ASP A 69 3.48 6.99 -1.33
C ASP A 69 3.55 7.58 -2.74
N ILE A 70 2.96 8.75 -2.94
CA ILE A 70 3.05 9.49 -4.21
C ILE A 70 4.38 10.20 -4.38
N ASP A 71 5.05 10.56 -3.28
CA ASP A 71 6.34 11.25 -3.30
C ASP A 71 7.49 10.25 -3.43
N ASP A 72 8.28 10.40 -4.50
CA ASP A 72 9.44 9.53 -4.76
C ASP A 72 10.52 9.69 -3.68
N ARG A 73 10.70 10.89 -3.11
CA ARG A 73 11.72 11.15 -2.08
C ARG A 73 11.31 10.56 -0.73
N ALA A 74 10.04 10.74 -0.35
CA ALA A 74 9.48 10.12 0.85
C ALA A 74 9.60 8.59 0.76
N SER A 75 9.26 8.01 -0.40
CA SER A 75 9.38 6.57 -0.63
C SER A 75 10.83 6.07 -0.55
N GLN A 76 11.81 6.84 -1.04
CA GLN A 76 13.24 6.51 -0.90
C GLN A 76 13.68 6.54 0.55
N LEU A 77 13.22 7.52 1.34
CA LEU A 77 13.49 7.58 2.77
C LEU A 77 12.87 6.41 3.52
N ALA A 78 11.61 6.08 3.23
CA ALA A 78 10.93 4.92 3.81
C ALA A 78 11.66 3.61 3.48
N TYR A 79 12.04 3.44 2.21
CA TYR A 79 12.85 2.30 1.78
C TYR A 79 14.14 2.19 2.58
N PHE A 80 14.89 3.29 2.66
CA PHE A 80 16.14 3.34 3.42
C PHE A 80 15.92 3.04 4.92
N ALA A 81 14.88 3.65 5.53
CA ALA A 81 14.56 3.45 6.94
C ALA A 81 14.26 1.98 7.25
N VAL A 82 13.41 1.32 6.45
CA VAL A 82 13.07 -0.11 6.60
C VAL A 82 14.31 -1.00 6.41
N MET A 83 15.14 -0.72 5.40
CA MET A 83 16.38 -1.48 5.15
C MET A 83 17.41 -1.32 6.27
N MET A 84 17.56 -0.11 6.81
CA MET A 84 18.45 0.15 7.95
C MET A 84 17.92 -0.47 9.23
N LYS A 85 16.61 -0.49 9.43
CA LYS A 85 15.96 -1.19 10.54
C LYS A 85 16.27 -2.69 10.49
N ALA A 86 16.09 -3.34 9.35
CA ALA A 86 16.42 -4.75 9.16
C ALA A 86 17.92 -5.01 9.35
N ARG A 87 18.80 -4.10 8.88
CA ARG A 87 20.24 -4.20 9.06
C ARG A 87 20.67 -4.13 10.53
N SER A 88 19.92 -3.47 11.40
CA SER A 88 20.23 -3.44 12.84
C SER A 88 20.16 -4.83 13.50
N TYR A 89 19.36 -5.73 12.95
CA TYR A 89 19.23 -7.12 13.38
C TYR A 89 20.13 -8.10 12.60
N ASP A 90 20.49 -7.74 11.35
CA ASP A 90 21.37 -8.54 10.51
C ASP A 90 22.40 -7.66 9.78
N ARG A 91 23.65 -7.67 10.24
CA ARG A 91 24.74 -6.85 9.65
C ARG A 91 24.95 -7.09 8.15
N ARG A 92 24.61 -8.28 7.65
CA ARG A 92 24.74 -8.66 6.24
C ARG A 92 23.44 -8.49 5.44
N PHE A 93 22.41 -7.90 6.03
CA PHE A 93 21.09 -7.80 5.41
C PHE A 93 21.14 -7.21 3.99
N LEU A 94 21.87 -6.12 3.80
CA LEU A 94 21.97 -5.43 2.51
C LEU A 94 22.61 -6.28 1.40
N SER A 95 23.43 -7.26 1.73
CA SER A 95 24.05 -8.18 0.76
C SER A 95 23.15 -9.36 0.37
N ARG A 96 21.99 -9.54 1.02
CA ARG A 96 21.07 -10.65 0.71
C ARG A 96 20.21 -10.40 -0.52
N GLY A 97 20.23 -9.20 -1.10
CA GLY A 97 19.38 -8.86 -2.26
C GLY A 97 17.88 -8.76 -1.96
N ILE A 98 17.48 -8.74 -0.67
CA ILE A 98 16.09 -8.61 -0.24
C ILE A 98 15.61 -7.19 -0.53
N LYS A 99 14.43 -7.07 -1.14
CA LYS A 99 13.79 -5.79 -1.46
C LYS A 99 12.49 -5.67 -0.69
N PRO A 100 12.24 -4.54 0.00
CA PRO A 100 10.97 -4.31 0.68
C PRO A 100 9.85 -4.00 -0.33
N ASN A 101 8.61 -4.24 0.10
CA ASN A 101 7.41 -3.82 -0.64
C ASN A 101 7.04 -2.36 -0.31
N VAL A 102 8.02 -1.48 -0.36
CA VAL A 102 7.94 -0.04 -0.13
C VAL A 102 8.10 0.64 -1.48
N LEU A 103 7.00 1.20 -2.01
CA LEU A 103 6.91 1.60 -3.40
C LEU A 103 6.50 3.07 -3.53
N ALA A 104 7.20 3.80 -4.40
CA ALA A 104 6.69 5.06 -4.93
C ALA A 104 5.66 4.76 -6.01
N ILE A 105 4.47 5.35 -5.90
CA ILE A 105 3.42 5.22 -6.92
C ILE A 105 3.93 5.82 -8.23
N LYS A 106 3.81 5.03 -9.30
CA LYS A 106 4.16 5.41 -10.67
C LYS A 106 2.89 5.62 -11.49
N GLU A 107 2.95 6.52 -12.45
CA GLU A 107 1.86 6.80 -13.39
C GLU A 107 2.24 6.37 -14.81
N SER A 108 1.22 6.05 -15.59
CA SER A 108 1.35 5.57 -16.97
C SER A 108 1.28 6.69 -18.02
N ASN A 109 1.18 7.95 -17.63
CA ASN A 109 0.92 9.09 -18.53
C ASN A 109 1.89 9.21 -19.71
N ARG A 110 3.11 8.73 -19.54
CA ARG A 110 4.15 8.74 -20.61
C ARG A 110 4.18 7.49 -21.48
N MET A 111 3.33 6.51 -21.18
CA MET A 111 3.28 5.27 -21.95
C MET A 111 2.44 5.48 -23.19
N GLY A 112 3.05 5.29 -24.36
CA GLY A 112 2.42 5.54 -25.65
C GLY A 112 1.34 4.51 -26.02
N ALA A 113 0.62 4.79 -27.12
CA ALA A 113 -0.44 3.94 -27.65
C ALA A 113 0.05 2.51 -28.02
N VAL A 114 1.31 2.36 -28.39
CA VAL A 114 1.91 1.07 -28.77
C VAL A 114 1.83 0.05 -27.61
N VAL A 115 2.02 0.50 -26.37
CA VAL A 115 1.89 -0.37 -25.18
C VAL A 115 0.44 -0.80 -24.99
N ARG A 116 -0.50 0.02 -25.43
CA ARG A 116 -1.93 -0.21 -25.31
C ARG A 116 -2.45 -1.20 -26.35
N ASP A 117 -1.86 -1.22 -27.55
CA ASP A 117 -2.42 -1.95 -28.70
C ASP A 117 -1.87 -3.37 -28.90
N GLY A 118 -0.95 -3.80 -28.06
CA GLY A 118 -0.51 -5.20 -28.01
C GLY A 118 0.98 -5.38 -28.26
N LEU A 119 1.71 -5.60 -27.19
CA LEU A 119 3.15 -5.87 -27.18
C LEU A 119 3.49 -7.34 -27.45
N THR A 120 2.49 -8.20 -27.43
CA THR A 120 2.69 -9.64 -27.48
C THR A 120 1.58 -10.33 -28.26
N THR A 121 1.81 -11.58 -28.65
CA THR A 121 0.77 -12.45 -29.25
C THR A 121 -0.20 -12.99 -28.20
N ASP A 122 0.09 -12.83 -26.92
CA ASP A 122 -0.74 -13.28 -25.80
C ASP A 122 -1.83 -12.26 -25.48
N ALA A 123 -3.08 -12.61 -25.74
CA ALA A 123 -4.23 -11.75 -25.55
C ALA A 123 -4.49 -11.40 -24.07
N GLU A 124 -4.22 -12.33 -23.14
CA GLU A 124 -4.42 -12.10 -21.71
C GLU A 124 -3.37 -11.13 -21.16
N MET A 125 -2.10 -11.32 -21.52
CA MET A 125 -1.02 -10.44 -21.11
C MET A 125 -1.21 -9.02 -21.67
N ASN A 126 -1.69 -8.89 -22.92
CA ASN A 126 -2.06 -7.61 -23.50
C ASN A 126 -3.23 -6.94 -22.76
N ALA A 127 -4.23 -7.72 -22.33
CA ALA A 127 -5.35 -7.19 -21.55
C ALA A 127 -4.90 -6.64 -20.19
N ILE A 128 -3.94 -7.31 -19.52
CA ILE A 128 -3.35 -6.82 -18.26
C ILE A 128 -2.54 -5.54 -18.53
N SER A 129 -1.74 -5.49 -19.62
CA SER A 129 -0.98 -4.28 -20.00
C SER A 129 -1.90 -3.08 -20.19
N ARG A 130 -2.98 -3.23 -20.99
CA ARG A 130 -3.98 -2.17 -21.19
C ARG A 130 -4.61 -1.73 -19.87
N TYR A 131 -5.04 -2.68 -19.08
CA TYR A 131 -5.63 -2.42 -17.77
C TYR A 131 -4.69 -1.60 -16.88
N LEU A 132 -3.43 -1.97 -16.79
CA LEU A 132 -2.42 -1.23 -16.01
C LEU A 132 -2.22 0.19 -16.54
N VAL A 133 -2.08 0.34 -17.86
CA VAL A 133 -1.89 1.67 -18.47
C VAL A 133 -3.12 2.56 -18.25
N ASP A 134 -4.32 2.05 -18.38
CA ASP A 134 -5.55 2.84 -18.19
C ASP A 134 -5.81 3.16 -16.71
N THR A 135 -5.58 2.20 -15.79
CA THR A 135 -5.82 2.35 -14.36
C THR A 135 -4.85 3.32 -13.69
N PHE A 136 -3.58 3.34 -14.13
CA PHE A 136 -2.53 4.15 -13.51
C PHE A 136 -2.28 5.51 -14.17
N ARG A 137 -3.27 6.04 -14.90
CA ARG A 137 -3.25 7.43 -15.36
C ARG A 137 -3.46 8.38 -14.20
N ASP A 138 -2.68 9.45 -14.19
CA ASP A 138 -2.76 10.55 -13.20
C ASP A 138 -2.59 10.08 -11.75
N THR A 139 -2.00 8.90 -11.53
CA THR A 139 -1.91 8.33 -10.17
C THR A 139 -0.91 9.05 -9.26
N LYS A 140 -0.07 9.92 -9.81
CA LYS A 140 0.73 10.86 -9.00
C LYS A 140 -0.14 11.91 -8.29
N GLU A 141 -1.32 12.23 -8.83
CA GLU A 141 -2.30 13.08 -8.15
C GLU A 141 -3.27 12.27 -7.28
N LEU A 142 -3.67 11.08 -7.74
CA LEU A 142 -4.71 10.29 -7.09
C LEU A 142 -4.16 9.47 -5.91
N GLY A 143 -2.93 9.03 -5.98
CA GLY A 143 -2.33 8.20 -4.93
C GLY A 143 -2.99 6.82 -4.80
N SER A 144 -2.95 6.27 -3.61
CA SER A 144 -3.46 4.93 -3.27
C SER A 144 -4.98 4.85 -3.11
N ILE A 145 -5.72 5.96 -3.32
CA ILE A 145 -7.19 5.94 -3.25
C ILE A 145 -7.84 5.28 -4.48
N ILE A 146 -7.10 5.05 -5.56
CA ILE A 146 -7.60 4.32 -6.73
C ILE A 146 -7.97 2.88 -6.37
N THR A 147 -8.95 2.33 -7.07
CA THR A 147 -9.33 0.92 -6.94
C THR A 147 -8.69 0.10 -8.03
N VAL A 148 -8.05 -1.00 -7.65
CA VAL A 148 -7.36 -1.91 -8.57
C VAL A 148 -7.97 -3.30 -8.44
N GLU A 149 -8.30 -3.91 -9.58
CA GLU A 149 -8.84 -5.26 -9.64
C GLU A 149 -7.76 -6.32 -9.35
N PRO A 150 -8.10 -7.40 -8.64
CA PRO A 150 -7.19 -8.53 -8.50
C PRO A 150 -7.01 -9.25 -9.85
N LYS A 151 -5.75 -9.39 -10.27
CA LYS A 151 -5.34 -10.16 -11.46
C LYS A 151 -4.05 -10.92 -11.13
N ASP A 152 -3.62 -11.83 -11.97
CA ASP A 152 -2.34 -12.51 -11.81
C ASP A 152 -1.16 -11.61 -12.20
N TYR A 153 -0.84 -10.67 -11.31
CA TYR A 153 0.30 -9.76 -11.51
C TYR A 153 1.66 -10.45 -11.38
N ASP A 154 1.73 -11.57 -10.65
CA ASP A 154 2.98 -12.35 -10.55
C ASP A 154 3.27 -13.10 -11.83
N GLY A 155 2.29 -13.79 -12.40
CA GLY A 155 2.38 -14.41 -13.72
C GLY A 155 2.69 -13.40 -14.80
N TYR A 156 2.05 -12.23 -14.76
CA TYR A 156 2.34 -11.14 -15.70
C TYR A 156 3.78 -10.64 -15.59
N MET A 157 4.31 -10.43 -14.40
CA MET A 157 5.71 -10.00 -14.22
C MET A 157 6.71 -11.08 -14.70
N ALA A 158 6.41 -12.35 -14.42
CA ALA A 158 7.22 -13.48 -14.90
C ALA A 158 7.21 -13.56 -16.43
N TYR A 159 6.05 -13.37 -17.05
CA TYR A 159 5.92 -13.27 -18.51
C TYR A 159 6.79 -12.15 -19.10
N LEU A 160 6.73 -10.94 -18.51
CA LEU A 160 7.57 -9.83 -18.96
C LEU A 160 9.08 -10.11 -18.80
N ASP A 161 9.50 -10.93 -17.83
CA ASP A 161 10.90 -11.36 -17.68
C ASP A 161 11.33 -12.32 -18.79
N GLY A 162 10.41 -13.12 -19.33
CA GLY A 162 10.66 -14.01 -20.46
C GLY A 162 10.64 -13.32 -21.82
N CYS A 163 10.19 -12.07 -21.90
CA CYS A 163 10.17 -11.29 -23.16
C CYS A 163 11.53 -10.63 -23.43
N ASP A 164 12.60 -11.41 -23.48
CA ASP A 164 13.90 -10.93 -23.93
C ASP A 164 13.94 -10.94 -25.47
N GLY A 165 14.38 -9.82 -26.08
CA GLY A 165 14.55 -9.70 -27.52
C GLY A 165 15.48 -10.81 -28.04
N GLN A 166 14.95 -11.70 -28.87
CA GLN A 166 15.75 -12.72 -29.52
C GLN A 166 16.32 -12.11 -30.82
N GLY A 167 17.62 -11.87 -30.85
CA GLY A 167 18.31 -11.44 -32.07
C GLY A 167 19.01 -10.09 -31.93
N GLN A 168 19.30 -9.48 -33.11
CA GLN A 168 19.92 -8.15 -33.16
C GLN A 168 18.90 -7.12 -32.67
N LEU A 169 19.19 -6.49 -31.53
CA LEU A 169 18.29 -5.50 -30.86
C LEU A 169 18.02 -4.34 -31.83
N THR A 170 16.75 -4.15 -32.16
CA THR A 170 16.29 -2.95 -32.86
C THR A 170 16.22 -1.77 -31.87
N MET A 171 16.04 -0.55 -32.39
CA MET A 171 15.88 0.63 -31.53
C MET A 171 14.59 0.55 -30.70
N GLU A 172 13.55 -0.11 -31.21
CA GLU A 172 12.29 -0.38 -30.52
C GLU A 172 12.47 -1.42 -29.40
N ASP A 173 13.27 -2.48 -29.64
CA ASP A 173 13.62 -3.47 -28.61
C ASP A 173 14.42 -2.85 -27.47
N ALA A 174 15.31 -1.90 -27.78
CA ALA A 174 16.08 -1.18 -26.77
C ALA A 174 15.19 -0.30 -25.89
N ASP A 175 14.22 0.44 -26.46
CA ASP A 175 13.25 1.22 -25.69
C ASP A 175 12.32 0.33 -24.85
N TRP A 176 11.90 -0.80 -25.42
CA TRP A 176 11.15 -1.81 -24.68
C TRP A 176 11.89 -2.28 -23.43
N LEU A 177 13.12 -2.74 -23.58
CA LEU A 177 13.91 -3.28 -22.48
C LEU A 177 14.29 -2.24 -21.43
N GLN A 178 14.58 -1.00 -21.84
CA GLN A 178 15.09 0.03 -20.96
C GLN A 178 13.98 0.84 -20.27
N ASN A 179 12.86 1.09 -20.93
CA ASN A 179 11.82 2.00 -20.48
C ASN A 179 10.48 1.31 -20.24
N THR A 180 9.93 0.63 -21.25
CA THR A 180 8.56 0.13 -21.20
C THR A 180 8.39 -1.06 -20.26
N ARG A 181 9.22 -2.10 -20.40
CA ARG A 181 9.16 -3.30 -19.54
C ARG A 181 9.37 -2.97 -18.05
N PRO A 182 10.40 -2.20 -17.64
CA PRO A 182 10.56 -1.81 -16.24
C PRO A 182 9.37 -1.02 -15.69
N MET A 183 8.76 -0.15 -16.50
CA MET A 183 7.59 0.60 -16.10
C MET A 183 6.38 -0.31 -15.90
N LEU A 184 6.07 -1.21 -16.85
CA LEU A 184 4.98 -2.18 -16.70
C LEU A 184 5.16 -3.06 -15.46
N LYS A 185 6.37 -3.50 -15.16
CA LYS A 185 6.70 -4.24 -13.93
C LYS A 185 6.47 -3.38 -12.68
N ALA A 186 6.80 -2.10 -12.72
CA ALA A 186 6.53 -1.19 -11.62
C ALA A 186 5.02 -1.00 -11.40
N LEU A 187 4.25 -0.82 -12.50
CA LEU A 187 2.79 -0.75 -12.45
C LEU A 187 2.16 -2.05 -11.92
N ALA A 188 2.65 -3.21 -12.35
CA ALA A 188 2.16 -4.50 -11.87
C ALA A 188 2.45 -4.72 -10.38
N ARG A 189 3.64 -4.32 -9.89
CA ARG A 189 3.98 -4.40 -8.45
C ARG A 189 3.05 -3.55 -7.59
N GLN A 190 2.81 -2.30 -7.97
CA GLN A 190 1.89 -1.43 -7.22
C GLN A 190 0.44 -1.89 -7.36
N ALA A 191 0.04 -2.44 -8.51
CA ALA A 191 -1.27 -3.05 -8.71
C ALA A 191 -1.50 -4.23 -7.75
N LYS A 192 -0.51 -5.11 -7.62
CA LYS A 192 -0.53 -6.23 -6.67
C LYS A 192 -0.76 -5.75 -5.23
N VAL A 193 -0.06 -4.68 -4.81
CA VAL A 193 -0.22 -4.11 -3.46
C VAL A 193 -1.61 -3.48 -3.29
N LEU A 194 -2.10 -2.70 -4.27
CA LEU A 194 -3.38 -2.01 -4.22
C LEU A 194 -4.61 -2.91 -4.35
N ALA A 195 -4.47 -4.06 -5.00
CA ALA A 195 -5.54 -5.06 -5.17
C ALA A 195 -5.65 -6.02 -3.97
N ALA A 196 -4.59 -6.16 -3.18
CA ALA A 196 -4.54 -7.10 -2.07
C ALA A 196 -5.40 -6.65 -0.88
N LYS A 197 -5.69 -7.62 0.00
CA LYS A 197 -6.37 -7.40 1.29
C LYS A 197 -5.42 -7.74 2.43
N TYR A 198 -5.43 -6.92 3.46
CA TYR A 198 -4.48 -6.96 4.55
C TYR A 198 -5.15 -7.24 5.89
N PRO A 199 -4.55 -8.08 6.76
CA PRO A 199 -4.99 -8.21 8.14
C PRO A 199 -4.90 -6.90 8.92
N VAL A 200 -3.88 -6.08 8.61
CA VAL A 200 -3.66 -4.79 9.27
C VAL A 200 -3.37 -3.71 8.23
N ALA A 201 -4.09 -2.59 8.34
CA ALA A 201 -3.82 -1.39 7.56
C ALA A 201 -3.77 -0.17 8.51
N CYS A 202 -2.65 0.52 8.55
CA CYS A 202 -2.47 1.68 9.45
C CYS A 202 -1.82 2.83 8.68
N THR A 203 -2.35 4.03 8.87
CA THR A 203 -1.85 5.20 8.14
C THR A 203 -2.11 6.51 8.87
N ASN A 204 -1.25 7.49 8.59
CA ASN A 204 -1.48 8.90 8.86
C ASN A 204 -1.78 9.59 7.52
N PRO A 205 -3.06 9.70 7.11
CA PRO A 205 -3.41 10.22 5.79
C PRO A 205 -3.17 11.72 5.70
N PRO A 206 -3.01 12.27 4.47
CA PRO A 206 -2.90 13.70 4.30
C PRO A 206 -4.20 14.43 4.68
N TYR A 207 -4.09 15.59 5.33
CA TYR A 207 -5.20 16.47 5.67
C TYR A 207 -5.31 17.57 4.62
N LEU A 208 -6.28 17.44 3.72
CA LEU A 208 -6.48 18.36 2.61
C LEU A 208 -7.97 18.63 2.41
N ASN A 209 -8.44 19.76 2.97
CA ASN A 209 -9.83 20.19 2.87
C ASN A 209 -10.16 20.93 1.57
N LYS A 210 -9.16 21.39 0.82
CA LYS A 210 -9.32 22.02 -0.50
C LYS A 210 -8.78 21.10 -1.57
N ILE A 211 -9.62 20.17 -2.00
CA ILE A 211 -9.29 19.27 -3.10
C ILE A 211 -9.60 19.98 -4.42
N GLU A 212 -8.64 20.01 -5.33
CA GLU A 212 -8.73 20.69 -6.62
C GLU A 212 -8.33 19.78 -7.78
N GLY A 213 -8.51 20.23 -9.01
CA GLY A 213 -8.03 19.56 -10.22
C GLY A 213 -8.63 18.18 -10.45
N ARG A 214 -7.80 17.28 -10.95
CA ARG A 214 -8.15 15.89 -11.27
C ARG A 214 -8.58 15.10 -10.04
N LEU A 215 -7.89 15.33 -8.92
CA LEU A 215 -8.20 14.69 -7.65
C LEU A 215 -9.62 15.01 -7.18
N LYS A 216 -10.09 16.27 -7.33
CA LYS A 216 -11.46 16.67 -6.99
C LYS A 216 -12.49 15.92 -7.80
N THR A 217 -12.29 15.85 -9.12
CA THR A 217 -13.21 15.12 -10.01
C THR A 217 -13.30 13.66 -9.59
N PHE A 218 -12.16 13.01 -9.42
CA PHE A 218 -12.08 11.60 -9.02
C PHE A 218 -12.75 11.32 -7.67
N VAL A 219 -12.47 12.17 -6.66
CA VAL A 219 -13.06 12.01 -5.32
C VAL A 219 -14.58 12.24 -5.37
N THR A 220 -15.07 13.21 -6.15
CA THR A 220 -16.50 13.48 -6.27
C THR A 220 -17.24 12.32 -6.97
N GLU A 221 -16.63 11.70 -7.96
CA GLU A 221 -17.21 10.58 -8.70
C GLU A 221 -17.19 9.26 -7.90
N ASN A 222 -16.09 8.97 -7.20
CA ASN A 222 -15.86 7.67 -6.57
C ASN A 222 -16.09 7.65 -5.05
N TYR A 223 -16.03 8.81 -4.38
CA TYR A 223 -16.10 8.95 -2.93
C TYR A 223 -17.02 10.08 -2.46
N LYS A 224 -18.12 10.33 -3.18
CA LYS A 224 -19.04 11.45 -2.93
C LYS A 224 -19.42 11.64 -1.46
N ASP A 225 -19.72 10.55 -0.76
CA ASP A 225 -20.17 10.57 0.64
C ASP A 225 -19.02 10.84 1.64
N TYR A 226 -17.78 10.79 1.18
CA TYR A 226 -16.57 10.95 2.00
C TYR A 226 -15.69 12.12 1.53
N SER A 227 -16.16 12.92 0.59
CA SER A 227 -15.39 13.94 -0.14
C SER A 227 -15.10 15.23 0.64
N GLY A 228 -15.45 15.31 1.91
CA GLY A 228 -15.29 16.52 2.73
C GLY A 228 -13.83 16.91 3.02
N ASP A 229 -12.94 15.94 3.06
CA ASP A 229 -11.49 16.11 3.20
C ASP A 229 -10.81 14.81 2.76
N LEU A 230 -9.56 14.89 2.35
CA LEU A 230 -8.82 13.74 1.84
C LEU A 230 -8.62 12.65 2.90
N PHE A 231 -8.44 13.02 4.19
CA PHE A 231 -8.36 12.03 5.26
C PHE A 231 -9.64 11.18 5.38
N SER A 232 -10.81 11.77 5.10
CA SER A 232 -12.08 11.04 5.13
C SER A 232 -12.14 9.97 4.02
N VAL A 233 -11.67 10.32 2.82
CA VAL A 233 -11.52 9.38 1.70
C VAL A 233 -10.56 8.26 2.07
N PHE A 234 -9.39 8.59 2.62
CA PHE A 234 -8.41 7.60 3.05
C PHE A 234 -8.92 6.72 4.18
N THR A 235 -9.69 7.27 5.14
CA THR A 235 -10.31 6.47 6.19
C THR A 235 -11.21 5.40 5.61
N TYR A 236 -12.10 5.78 4.69
CA TYR A 236 -12.97 4.82 4.01
C TYR A 236 -12.15 3.83 3.15
N ARG A 237 -11.22 4.32 2.34
CA ARG A 237 -10.40 3.48 1.45
C ARG A 237 -9.56 2.45 2.21
N ASN A 238 -9.00 2.85 3.34
CA ASN A 238 -8.18 1.97 4.19
C ASN A 238 -9.02 0.83 4.80
N LEU A 239 -10.28 1.11 5.18
CA LEU A 239 -11.23 0.07 5.58
C LEU A 239 -11.49 -0.94 4.45
N MET A 240 -11.41 -0.49 3.19
CA MET A 240 -11.57 -1.37 2.02
C MET A 240 -10.31 -2.21 1.74
N PHE A 241 -9.12 -1.81 2.20
CA PHE A 241 -7.92 -2.64 2.14
C PHE A 241 -7.91 -3.76 3.17
N CYS A 242 -8.65 -3.62 4.27
CA CYS A 242 -8.68 -4.65 5.29
C CYS A 242 -9.44 -5.90 4.83
N LYS A 243 -8.94 -7.05 5.29
CA LYS A 243 -9.70 -8.30 5.30
C LYS A 243 -10.94 -8.17 6.20
N GLN A 244 -11.89 -9.07 6.06
CA GLN A 244 -12.90 -9.29 7.08
C GLN A 244 -12.14 -9.63 8.39
N ASP A 245 -12.59 -9.08 9.52
CA ASP A 245 -11.95 -9.22 10.83
C ASP A 245 -10.52 -8.64 10.94
N GLY A 246 -10.08 -7.87 9.93
CA GLY A 246 -8.82 -7.14 9.97
C GLY A 246 -8.92 -5.84 10.78
N TYR A 247 -7.76 -5.29 11.13
CA TYR A 247 -7.63 -4.09 11.95
C TYR A 247 -7.17 -2.89 11.14
N CYS A 248 -7.79 -1.72 11.39
CA CYS A 248 -7.36 -0.46 10.83
C CYS A 248 -6.95 0.51 11.94
N GLY A 249 -5.79 1.16 11.75
CA GLY A 249 -5.31 2.23 12.59
C GLY A 249 -5.23 3.56 11.83
N TYR A 250 -5.64 4.64 12.47
CA TYR A 250 -5.63 5.97 11.85
C TYR A 250 -5.15 7.03 12.79
N MET A 251 -4.44 7.99 12.21
CA MET A 251 -4.24 9.29 12.81
C MET A 251 -5.06 10.29 12.01
N THR A 252 -6.08 10.88 12.62
CA THR A 252 -7.04 11.74 11.92
C THR A 252 -7.41 12.96 12.74
N PRO A 253 -7.81 14.08 12.11
CA PRO A 253 -8.39 15.21 12.83
C PRO A 253 -9.66 14.74 13.57
N PHE A 254 -9.86 15.20 14.79
CA PHE A 254 -11.03 14.83 15.61
C PHE A 254 -12.38 15.35 15.06
N VAL A 255 -12.33 16.30 14.12
CA VAL A 255 -13.53 16.96 13.56
C VAL A 255 -14.52 15.99 12.90
N TRP A 256 -14.06 14.84 12.41
CA TRP A 256 -14.95 13.85 11.81
C TRP A 256 -16.01 13.32 12.79
N MET A 257 -15.74 13.36 14.10
CA MET A 257 -16.66 12.89 15.12
C MET A 257 -17.87 13.80 15.29
N PHE A 258 -17.76 15.10 14.95
CA PHE A 258 -18.75 16.12 15.32
C PHE A 258 -19.37 16.86 14.12
N ILE A 259 -18.60 17.14 13.08
CA ILE A 259 -19.06 17.99 11.98
C ILE A 259 -20.00 17.23 11.04
N LYS A 260 -21.07 17.92 10.59
CA LYS A 260 -22.11 17.37 9.70
C LYS A 260 -21.51 16.82 8.39
N THR A 261 -20.47 17.44 7.84
CA THR A 261 -19.79 17.02 6.62
C THR A 261 -19.38 15.55 6.65
N TYR A 262 -19.04 15.00 7.84
CA TYR A 262 -18.59 13.61 7.98
C TYR A 262 -19.67 12.66 8.53
N GLU A 263 -20.95 13.07 8.47
CA GLU A 263 -22.07 12.25 8.93
C GLU A 263 -22.09 10.86 8.27
N LYS A 264 -21.90 10.82 6.94
CA LYS A 264 -21.89 9.56 6.18
C LYS A 264 -20.72 8.65 6.55
N LEU A 265 -19.55 9.22 6.82
CA LEU A 265 -18.42 8.46 7.30
C LEU A 265 -18.70 7.83 8.69
N ARG A 266 -19.24 8.62 9.63
CA ARG A 266 -19.65 8.12 10.95
C ARG A 266 -20.70 7.02 10.85
N GLU A 267 -21.74 7.25 10.03
CA GLU A 267 -22.80 6.28 9.80
C GLU A 267 -22.22 4.96 9.27
N PHE A 268 -21.33 5.04 8.29
CA PHE A 268 -20.65 3.87 7.73
C PHE A 268 -19.83 3.11 8.78
N ILE A 269 -19.01 3.81 9.56
CA ILE A 269 -18.15 3.20 10.59
C ILE A 269 -19.03 2.54 11.67
N ILE A 270 -20.00 3.24 12.21
CA ILE A 270 -20.84 2.73 13.32
C ILE A 270 -21.68 1.53 12.90
N ARG A 271 -22.18 1.51 11.65
CA ARG A 271 -23.03 0.41 11.17
C ARG A 271 -22.26 -0.82 10.73
N ASN A 272 -21.04 -0.64 10.23
CA ASN A 272 -20.32 -1.72 9.52
C ASN A 272 -19.01 -2.13 10.18
N LYS A 273 -18.56 -1.38 11.21
CA LYS A 273 -17.25 -1.59 11.84
C LYS A 273 -17.37 -1.46 13.36
N SER A 274 -16.39 -1.99 14.06
CA SER A 274 -16.28 -1.84 15.52
C SER A 274 -15.10 -0.92 15.84
N ILE A 275 -15.35 0.13 16.63
CA ILE A 275 -14.28 0.97 17.14
C ILE A 275 -13.76 0.31 18.42
N THR A 276 -12.58 -0.28 18.35
CA THR A 276 -11.95 -0.97 19.50
C THR A 276 -11.22 -0.01 20.40
N THR A 277 -10.64 1.05 19.85
CA THR A 277 -9.89 2.06 20.60
C THR A 277 -10.09 3.43 19.95
N LEU A 278 -10.34 4.44 20.76
CA LEU A 278 -10.43 5.84 20.33
C LEU A 278 -9.68 6.69 21.37
N VAL A 279 -8.59 7.33 20.90
CA VAL A 279 -7.76 8.21 21.74
C VAL A 279 -7.80 9.60 21.14
N GLN A 280 -8.25 10.57 21.94
CA GLN A 280 -8.14 11.98 21.60
C GLN A 280 -6.86 12.52 22.24
N MET A 281 -5.97 13.04 21.41
CA MET A 281 -4.74 13.71 21.86
C MET A 281 -5.00 15.19 22.15
N GLU A 282 -4.17 15.80 22.99
CA GLU A 282 -4.23 17.23 23.24
C GLU A 282 -3.92 18.03 21.96
N TYR A 283 -4.47 19.26 21.91
CA TYR A 283 -4.41 20.14 20.73
C TYR A 283 -2.99 20.46 20.27
N SER A 284 -2.01 20.38 21.14
CA SER A 284 -0.59 20.69 20.88
C SER A 284 0.31 19.45 20.89
N ALA A 285 -0.24 18.25 20.67
CA ALA A 285 0.51 17.01 20.71
C ALA A 285 1.41 16.75 19.47
N PHE A 286 1.39 17.66 18.47
CA PHE A 286 2.18 17.62 17.23
C PHE A 286 2.78 18.97 16.92
#